data_40a4b802bbfc232237bc2652fdedbecd
#
_entry.id   40a4b802bbfc232237bc2652fdedbecd
#
_cell.length_a   1.000
_cell.length_b   1.000
_cell.length_c   1.000
_cell.angle_alpha   90.00
_cell.angle_beta   90.00
_cell.angle_gamma   90.00
#
_symmetry.space_group_name_H-M   'P 1'
#
loop_
_entity.id
_entity.type
_entity.pdbx_description
1 polymer ?
#
loop_
_entity_poly.entity_id
_entity_poly.type
_entity_poly.pdbx_seq_one_letter_code
_entity_poly.pdbx_strand_id
1 'polypeptide(L)'
;MDGCDACQRYKNWSEAPAGKLMPNAIPEKPWSHISADFITKLPLAQEYDAILVVYDCFSKMAHFIATTERTSVEGLTKLFRDHVWKLHGLSESVISDREVQFVVGMMRELNNLLGIQTKLSTAYHPQTDGQTKRMNQELEQYLRVFIGHRQEQWLDWLGMVEFAYNNKIHAATKTLLFKVNYGQDPRMGFEGRRKGKYKAAGKFMEKVKKIQEEAKAALEKVQEEIKKFANRRRREEEEYSIGDLVLLSTKDLKWQMKERRSEKLTKCFVGSYKIKRIVLSNVIELELPKSIKIHPVVNVSRV
;
A
#
# COMPACT_ATOMS: atom_id res chain seq x y z
N MET A 1 -28.43 -27.70 -5.81
CA MET A 1 -28.18 -26.31 -6.21
C MET A 1 -26.88 -26.16 -7.00
N ASP A 2 -26.02 -27.14 -6.96
CA ASP A 2 -24.66 -27.09 -7.55
C ASP A 2 -24.60 -27.12 -9.08
N GLY A 3 -25.69 -27.42 -9.77
CA GLY A 3 -25.76 -27.45 -11.24
C GLY A 3 -26.47 -26.26 -11.91
N CYS A 4 -26.89 -25.23 -11.16
CA CYS A 4 -27.63 -24.11 -11.72
C CYS A 4 -26.72 -22.92 -12.03
N ASP A 5 -26.45 -22.64 -13.31
CA ASP A 5 -25.62 -21.50 -13.77
C ASP A 5 -26.13 -20.15 -13.25
N ALA A 6 -27.44 -19.93 -13.22
CA ALA A 6 -28.02 -18.71 -12.68
C ALA A 6 -27.72 -18.55 -11.17
N CYS A 7 -27.86 -19.63 -10.39
CA CYS A 7 -27.54 -19.58 -8.96
C CYS A 7 -26.05 -19.27 -8.71
N GLN A 8 -25.17 -19.87 -9.50
CA GLN A 8 -23.72 -19.63 -9.38
C GLN A 8 -23.33 -18.18 -9.67
N ARG A 9 -24.01 -17.53 -10.60
CA ARG A 9 -23.69 -16.14 -11.01
C ARG A 9 -24.31 -15.06 -10.12
N TYR A 10 -25.47 -15.32 -9.54
CA TYR A 10 -26.27 -14.30 -8.84
C TYR A 10 -26.27 -14.46 -7.31
N LYS A 11 -25.92 -15.62 -6.79
CA LYS A 11 -25.90 -15.84 -5.35
C LYS A 11 -24.61 -15.28 -4.74
N ASN A 12 -24.75 -14.51 -3.64
CA ASN A 12 -23.63 -14.12 -2.81
C ASN A 12 -23.23 -15.34 -1.97
N TRP A 13 -22.08 -15.93 -2.26
CA TRP A 13 -21.51 -16.99 -1.48
C TRP A 13 -20.77 -16.39 -0.30
N SER A 14 -21.22 -16.63 0.92
CA SER A 14 -20.54 -16.21 2.16
C SER A 14 -19.50 -17.26 2.59
N GLU A 15 -18.68 -17.69 1.65
CA GLU A 15 -17.60 -18.62 1.93
C GLU A 15 -16.32 -17.90 2.33
N ALA A 16 -15.51 -18.57 3.17
CA ALA A 16 -14.20 -18.04 3.54
C ALA A 16 -13.29 -17.94 2.29
N PRO A 17 -12.44 -16.90 2.18
CA PRO A 17 -11.52 -16.76 1.05
C PRO A 17 -10.67 -18.01 0.86
N ALA A 18 -10.58 -18.52 -0.36
CA ALA A 18 -9.70 -19.64 -0.72
C ALA A 18 -8.23 -19.21 -0.79
N GLY A 19 -7.31 -20.13 -0.62
CA GLY A 19 -5.87 -19.94 -0.72
C GLY A 19 -5.24 -19.32 0.53
N LYS A 20 -4.00 -19.73 0.83
CA LYS A 20 -3.23 -19.23 1.97
C LYS A 20 -2.73 -17.83 1.73
N LEU A 21 -2.54 -17.07 2.81
CA LEU A 21 -1.92 -15.75 2.75
C LEU A 21 -0.44 -15.90 2.35
N MET A 22 -0.07 -15.35 1.20
CA MET A 22 1.32 -15.20 0.77
C MET A 22 1.79 -13.80 1.17
N PRO A 23 2.63 -13.67 2.22
CA PRO A 23 3.11 -12.36 2.63
C PRO A 23 4.07 -11.77 1.59
N ASN A 24 4.09 -10.45 1.47
CA ASN A 24 5.05 -9.76 0.62
C ASN A 24 6.46 -9.92 1.18
N ALA A 25 7.46 -9.91 0.31
CA ALA A 25 8.85 -9.87 0.75
C ALA A 25 9.11 -8.64 1.63
N ILE A 26 9.83 -8.85 2.73
CA ILE A 26 10.26 -7.74 3.58
C ILE A 26 11.41 -7.02 2.86
N PRO A 27 11.33 -5.70 2.66
CA PRO A 27 12.43 -4.95 2.05
C PRO A 27 13.73 -5.11 2.84
N GLU A 28 14.87 -5.01 2.18
CA GLU A 28 16.17 -5.15 2.86
C GLU A 28 16.64 -3.85 3.54
N LYS A 29 16.17 -2.71 3.06
CA LYS A 29 16.59 -1.38 3.54
C LYS A 29 15.42 -0.38 3.50
N PRO A 30 15.47 0.68 4.33
CA PRO A 30 14.50 1.75 4.30
C PRO A 30 14.38 2.38 2.90
N TRP A 31 13.16 2.75 2.51
CA TRP A 31 12.78 3.48 1.29
C TRP A 31 13.04 2.73 -0.04
N SER A 32 13.48 1.47 0.01
CA SER A 32 13.58 0.65 -1.20
C SER A 32 12.20 0.26 -1.76
N HIS A 33 11.23 -0.01 -0.89
CA HIS A 33 9.85 -0.33 -1.27
C HIS A 33 8.90 0.62 -0.56
N ILE A 34 8.13 1.35 -1.32
CA ILE A 34 7.17 2.31 -0.79
C ILE A 34 5.75 1.97 -1.22
N SER A 35 4.80 2.42 -0.43
CA SER A 35 3.39 2.44 -0.81
C SER A 35 2.91 3.88 -0.87
N ALA A 36 2.09 4.20 -1.88
CA ALA A 36 1.51 5.52 -2.07
C ALA A 36 -0.01 5.41 -2.18
N ASP A 37 -0.72 6.24 -1.45
CA ASP A 37 -2.19 6.33 -1.48
C ASP A 37 -2.65 7.77 -1.25
N PHE A 38 -3.95 8.04 -1.46
CA PHE A 38 -4.54 9.36 -1.30
C PHE A 38 -5.65 9.35 -0.27
N ILE A 39 -5.66 10.36 0.58
CA ILE A 39 -6.83 10.73 1.36
C ILE A 39 -7.49 11.90 0.62
N THR A 40 -8.70 11.65 0.15
CA THR A 40 -9.48 12.59 -0.69
C THR A 40 -10.72 13.08 0.06
N LYS A 41 -11.40 14.08 -0.51
CA LYS A 41 -12.62 14.69 0.04
C LYS A 41 -12.39 15.39 1.38
N LEU A 42 -11.21 15.95 1.56
CA LEU A 42 -10.94 16.84 2.69
C LEU A 42 -11.56 18.21 2.44
N PRO A 43 -11.92 18.95 3.50
CA PRO A 43 -12.33 20.34 3.37
C PRO A 43 -11.25 21.14 2.66
N LEU A 44 -11.65 22.04 1.75
CA LEU A 44 -10.70 22.90 1.05
C LEU A 44 -9.95 23.77 2.05
N ALA A 45 -8.63 23.63 2.10
CA ALA A 45 -7.73 24.42 2.91
C ALA A 45 -6.72 25.09 2.00
N GLN A 46 -6.77 26.42 1.88
CA GLN A 46 -6.06 27.17 0.85
C GLN A 46 -6.44 26.64 -0.55
N GLU A 47 -5.54 25.95 -1.22
CA GLU A 47 -5.77 25.34 -2.54
C GLU A 47 -5.80 23.81 -2.51
N TYR A 48 -5.72 23.16 -1.33
CA TYR A 48 -5.60 21.73 -1.16
C TYR A 48 -6.89 21.10 -0.62
N ASP A 49 -7.27 19.95 -1.16
CA ASP A 49 -8.43 19.15 -0.77
C ASP A 49 -8.12 17.65 -0.62
N ALA A 50 -6.84 17.29 -0.72
CA ALA A 50 -6.36 15.91 -0.60
C ALA A 50 -4.96 15.84 0.03
N ILE A 51 -4.60 14.66 0.53
CA ILE A 51 -3.25 14.35 1.03
C ILE A 51 -2.72 13.15 0.24
N LEU A 52 -1.54 13.30 -0.35
CA LEU A 52 -0.74 12.17 -0.81
C LEU A 52 0.03 11.60 0.37
N VAL A 53 -0.22 10.35 0.68
CA VAL A 53 0.46 9.59 1.73
C VAL A 53 1.48 8.68 1.09
N VAL A 54 2.76 8.84 1.42
CA VAL A 54 3.85 7.97 0.96
C VAL A 54 4.45 7.27 2.18
N TYR A 55 4.48 5.95 2.13
CA TYR A 55 4.78 5.09 3.26
C TYR A 55 5.92 4.13 2.92
N ASP A 56 6.95 4.11 3.76
CA ASP A 56 8.05 3.13 3.63
C ASP A 56 7.65 1.76 4.19
N CYS A 57 7.72 0.74 3.35
CA CYS A 57 7.34 -0.62 3.72
C CYS A 57 8.30 -1.26 4.74
N PHE A 58 9.53 -0.78 4.89
CA PHE A 58 10.50 -1.27 5.86
C PHE A 58 10.39 -0.54 7.21
N SER A 59 10.77 0.73 7.28
CA SER A 59 10.81 1.50 8.52
C SER A 59 9.43 1.84 9.08
N LYS A 60 8.40 1.77 8.24
CA LYS A 60 7.02 2.22 8.55
C LYS A 60 6.89 3.74 8.68
N MET A 61 7.92 4.48 8.31
CA MET A 61 7.90 5.93 8.25
C MET A 61 7.03 6.43 7.09
N ALA A 62 6.39 7.58 7.26
CA ALA A 62 5.49 8.13 6.24
C ALA A 62 5.74 9.62 5.99
N HIS A 63 5.41 10.08 4.79
CA HIS A 63 5.27 11.48 4.42
C HIS A 63 3.83 11.81 4.07
N PHE A 64 3.34 12.94 4.56
CA PHE A 64 2.00 13.46 4.35
C PHE A 64 2.08 14.76 3.56
N ILE A 65 1.71 14.71 2.29
CA ILE A 65 1.95 15.79 1.34
C ILE A 65 0.61 16.36 0.89
N ALA A 66 0.36 17.64 1.18
CA ALA A 66 -0.85 18.33 0.73
C ALA A 66 -0.89 18.39 -0.80
N THR A 67 -2.06 18.09 -1.38
CA THR A 67 -2.28 18.07 -2.82
C THR A 67 -3.76 18.33 -3.14
N THR A 68 -4.11 18.24 -4.41
CA THR A 68 -5.51 18.32 -4.85
C THR A 68 -5.96 17.01 -5.48
N GLU A 69 -7.25 16.71 -5.42
CA GLU A 69 -7.82 15.53 -6.12
C GLU A 69 -7.57 15.55 -7.63
N ARG A 70 -7.37 16.74 -8.20
CA ARG A 70 -7.16 16.97 -9.63
C ARG A 70 -5.69 17.12 -10.02
N THR A 71 -4.76 16.82 -9.10
CA THR A 71 -3.32 16.92 -9.39
C THR A 71 -2.94 16.05 -10.59
N SER A 72 -2.25 16.65 -11.56
CA SER A 72 -1.75 15.94 -12.73
C SER A 72 -0.58 15.02 -12.36
N VAL A 73 -0.26 14.06 -13.26
CA VAL A 73 0.93 13.19 -13.12
C VAL A 73 2.20 14.01 -12.93
N GLU A 74 2.36 15.10 -13.69
CA GLU A 74 3.51 16.00 -13.57
C GLU A 74 3.55 16.71 -12.20
N GLY A 75 2.39 17.21 -11.73
CA GLY A 75 2.28 17.81 -10.40
C GLY A 75 2.66 16.84 -9.29
N LEU A 76 2.14 15.61 -9.36
CA LEU A 76 2.46 14.55 -8.42
C LEU A 76 3.94 14.19 -8.44
N THR A 77 4.55 14.15 -9.63
CA THR A 77 5.97 13.88 -9.80
C THR A 77 6.83 14.94 -9.10
N LYS A 78 6.45 16.21 -9.21
CA LYS A 78 7.13 17.32 -8.51
C LYS A 78 7.00 17.18 -6.99
N LEU A 79 5.81 16.87 -6.49
CA LEU A 79 5.59 16.63 -5.05
C LEU A 79 6.43 15.45 -4.54
N PHE A 80 6.44 14.34 -5.26
CA PHE A 80 7.25 13.18 -4.91
C PHE A 80 8.76 13.50 -4.91
N ARG A 81 9.24 14.21 -5.93
CA ARG A 81 10.64 14.69 -6.00
C ARG A 81 10.99 15.55 -4.79
N ASP A 82 10.13 16.49 -4.44
CA ASP A 82 10.43 17.52 -3.45
C ASP A 82 10.27 17.04 -2.00
N HIS A 83 9.45 16.03 -1.76
CA HIS A 83 9.16 15.54 -0.40
C HIS A 83 9.72 14.15 -0.09
N VAL A 84 9.95 13.32 -1.10
CA VAL A 84 10.41 11.93 -0.89
C VAL A 84 11.78 11.68 -1.49
N TRP A 85 11.89 11.83 -2.81
CA TRP A 85 13.12 11.49 -3.53
C TRP A 85 14.35 12.25 -3.03
N LYS A 86 14.23 13.54 -2.79
CA LYS A 86 15.38 14.35 -2.31
C LYS A 86 15.89 13.94 -0.93
N LEU A 87 15.06 13.25 -0.14
CA LEU A 87 15.39 12.81 1.22
C LEU A 87 15.90 11.38 1.27
N HIS A 88 15.37 10.50 0.41
CA HIS A 88 15.54 9.06 0.52
C HIS A 88 16.09 8.39 -0.73
N GLY A 89 16.20 9.13 -1.84
CA GLY A 89 16.59 8.57 -3.13
C GLY A 89 15.45 7.88 -3.87
N LEU A 90 15.80 7.11 -4.91
CA LEU A 90 14.85 6.41 -5.75
C LEU A 90 14.47 5.06 -5.15
N SER A 91 13.17 4.81 -5.04
CA SER A 91 12.65 3.52 -4.59
C SER A 91 12.70 2.48 -5.71
N GLU A 92 12.99 1.23 -5.34
CA GLU A 92 13.05 0.08 -6.27
C GLU A 92 11.64 -0.40 -6.67
N SER A 93 10.67 -0.23 -5.77
CA SER A 93 9.27 -0.64 -5.97
C SER A 93 8.30 0.35 -5.35
N VAL A 94 7.21 0.62 -6.07
CA VAL A 94 6.09 1.43 -5.58
C VAL A 94 4.80 0.63 -5.67
N ILE A 95 4.08 0.55 -4.56
CA ILE A 95 2.80 -0.15 -4.43
C ILE A 95 1.70 0.89 -4.27
N SER A 96 0.62 0.78 -5.04
CA SER A 96 -0.55 1.66 -4.93
C SER A 96 -1.83 0.91 -5.24
N ASP A 97 -2.90 1.25 -4.53
CA ASP A 97 -4.25 0.70 -4.75
C ASP A 97 -4.99 1.40 -5.90
N ARG A 98 -4.74 2.69 -6.06
CA ARG A 98 -5.42 3.50 -7.08
C ARG A 98 -4.59 3.60 -8.34
N GLU A 99 -5.23 3.20 -9.45
CA GLU A 99 -4.72 3.38 -10.83
C GLU A 99 -3.21 3.17 -10.97
N VAL A 100 -2.79 1.92 -11.00
CA VAL A 100 -1.41 1.51 -11.28
C VAL A 100 -0.81 2.35 -12.43
N GLN A 101 -1.62 2.73 -13.42
CA GLN A 101 -1.22 3.58 -14.54
C GLN A 101 -0.77 4.99 -14.11
N PHE A 102 -1.39 5.56 -13.07
CA PHE A 102 -1.06 6.90 -12.59
C PHE A 102 0.29 6.90 -11.86
N VAL A 103 0.52 5.92 -10.99
CA VAL A 103 1.82 5.75 -10.30
C VAL A 103 2.93 5.39 -11.28
N VAL A 104 2.66 4.53 -12.26
CA VAL A 104 3.62 4.21 -13.34
C VAL A 104 3.94 5.45 -14.15
N GLY A 105 2.93 6.29 -14.46
CA GLY A 105 3.13 7.57 -15.16
C GLY A 105 4.02 8.51 -14.35
N MET A 106 3.74 8.67 -13.07
CA MET A 106 4.53 9.49 -12.13
C MET A 106 5.99 9.04 -12.08
N MET A 107 6.23 7.74 -11.90
CA MET A 107 7.60 7.22 -11.81
C MET A 107 8.36 7.30 -13.15
N ARG A 108 7.67 7.15 -14.27
CA ARG A 108 8.25 7.38 -15.60
C ARG A 108 8.67 8.83 -15.78
N GLU A 109 7.80 9.76 -15.40
CA GLU A 109 8.08 11.19 -15.49
C GLU A 109 9.21 11.60 -14.56
N LEU A 110 9.26 11.06 -13.34
CA LEU A 110 10.37 11.25 -12.41
C LEU A 110 11.71 10.78 -13.02
N ASN A 111 11.73 9.60 -13.64
CA ASN A 111 12.92 9.09 -14.31
C ASN A 111 13.37 9.99 -15.46
N ASN A 112 12.42 10.50 -16.25
CA ASN A 112 12.71 11.46 -17.32
C ASN A 112 13.33 12.75 -16.75
N LEU A 113 12.75 13.29 -15.68
CA LEU A 113 13.25 14.51 -15.01
C LEU A 113 14.66 14.33 -14.43
N LEU A 114 14.97 13.12 -13.97
CA LEU A 114 16.27 12.79 -13.37
C LEU A 114 17.29 12.29 -14.39
N GLY A 115 16.90 12.08 -15.65
CA GLY A 115 17.75 11.48 -16.68
C GLY A 115 18.17 10.03 -16.39
N ILE A 116 17.35 9.29 -15.63
CA ILE A 116 17.65 7.93 -15.16
C ILE A 116 16.84 6.91 -15.96
N GLN A 117 17.51 5.85 -16.45
CA GLN A 117 16.84 4.69 -17.02
C GLN A 117 16.70 3.60 -15.97
N THR A 118 15.53 3.48 -15.34
CA THR A 118 15.24 2.43 -14.36
C THR A 118 14.18 1.48 -14.88
N LYS A 119 14.35 0.19 -14.59
CA LYS A 119 13.30 -0.82 -14.74
C LYS A 119 12.50 -0.87 -13.44
N LEU A 120 11.41 -0.12 -13.36
CA LEU A 120 10.52 -0.18 -12.21
C LEU A 120 9.70 -1.48 -12.23
N SER A 121 9.72 -2.20 -11.14
CA SER A 121 8.81 -3.30 -10.90
C SER A 121 7.56 -2.75 -10.20
N THR A 122 6.46 -2.65 -10.93
CA THR A 122 5.14 -2.40 -10.33
C THR A 122 4.56 -3.74 -9.91
N ALA A 123 4.62 -4.03 -8.62
CA ALA A 123 4.01 -5.23 -8.08
C ALA A 123 2.55 -4.93 -7.68
N TYR A 124 1.59 -5.57 -8.37
CA TYR A 124 0.21 -5.59 -7.94
C TYR A 124 0.07 -6.59 -6.78
N HIS A 125 0.04 -6.10 -5.55
CA HIS A 125 -0.14 -6.92 -4.35
C HIS A 125 -1.37 -6.46 -3.56
N PRO A 126 -2.52 -7.16 -3.69
CA PRO A 126 -3.74 -6.80 -2.96
C PRO A 126 -3.61 -6.86 -1.43
N GLN A 127 -2.56 -7.50 -0.91
CA GLN A 127 -2.33 -7.66 0.52
C GLN A 127 -1.64 -6.46 1.18
N THR A 128 -0.94 -5.64 0.41
CA THR A 128 -0.32 -4.39 0.90
C THR A 128 -1.38 -3.31 1.13
N ASP A 129 -2.50 -3.41 0.42
CA ASP A 129 -3.67 -2.56 0.51
C ASP A 129 -4.22 -2.43 1.95
N GLY A 130 -4.24 -3.53 2.71
CA GLY A 130 -4.70 -3.52 4.10
C GLY A 130 -3.80 -2.76 5.07
N GLN A 131 -2.49 -2.62 4.78
CA GLN A 131 -1.58 -1.84 5.62
C GLN A 131 -1.74 -0.35 5.36
N THR A 132 -1.81 0.05 4.09
CA THR A 132 -1.99 1.44 3.68
C THR A 132 -3.34 1.99 4.14
N LYS A 133 -4.42 1.21 4.03
CA LYS A 133 -5.74 1.60 4.56
C LYS A 133 -5.75 1.81 6.07
N ARG A 134 -5.06 0.96 6.83
CA ARG A 134 -4.89 1.17 8.28
C ARG A 134 -4.14 2.45 8.59
N MET A 135 -3.11 2.74 7.83
CA MET A 135 -2.33 3.96 8.02
C MET A 135 -3.16 5.21 7.70
N ASN A 136 -3.94 5.19 6.62
CA ASN A 136 -4.86 6.28 6.32
C ASN A 136 -5.87 6.51 7.44
N GLN A 137 -6.45 5.44 8.01
CA GLN A 137 -7.33 5.54 9.17
C GLN A 137 -6.62 6.13 10.39
N GLU A 138 -5.37 5.75 10.63
CA GLU A 138 -4.57 6.28 11.72
C GLU A 138 -4.24 7.76 11.51
N LEU A 139 -3.86 8.16 10.29
CA LEU A 139 -3.65 9.57 9.94
C LEU A 139 -4.93 10.39 10.14
N GLU A 140 -6.06 9.92 9.67
CA GLU A 140 -7.34 10.58 9.91
C GLU A 140 -7.67 10.72 11.40
N GLN A 141 -7.31 9.73 12.22
CA GLN A 141 -7.46 9.78 13.67
C GLN A 141 -6.58 10.89 14.27
N TYR A 142 -5.31 10.96 13.89
CA TYR A 142 -4.42 12.03 14.33
C TYR A 142 -4.96 13.41 13.92
N LEU A 143 -5.35 13.57 12.67
CA LEU A 143 -5.94 14.83 12.20
C LEU A 143 -7.17 15.23 13.03
N ARG A 144 -8.10 14.30 13.30
CA ARG A 144 -9.29 14.57 14.13
C ARG A 144 -8.93 15.07 15.52
N VAL A 145 -7.88 14.52 16.13
CA VAL A 145 -7.42 14.93 17.48
C VAL A 145 -6.86 16.36 17.46
N PHE A 146 -6.06 16.70 16.44
CA PHE A 146 -5.41 18.01 16.37
C PHE A 146 -6.34 19.13 15.88
N ILE A 147 -7.23 18.81 14.94
CA ILE A 147 -8.10 19.81 14.29
C ILE A 147 -9.34 20.16 15.12
N GLY A 148 -9.88 19.19 15.86
CA GLY A 148 -11.14 19.37 16.60
C GLY A 148 -12.30 19.76 15.68
N HIS A 149 -12.93 20.93 15.92
CA HIS A 149 -14.07 21.41 15.12
C HIS A 149 -13.67 22.25 13.89
N ARG A 150 -12.41 22.65 13.76
CA ARG A 150 -11.94 23.52 12.68
C ARG A 150 -11.31 22.72 11.54
N GLN A 151 -12.17 22.02 10.82
CA GLN A 151 -11.73 21.06 9.80
C GLN A 151 -10.90 21.70 8.66
N GLU A 152 -11.11 22.95 8.35
CA GLU A 152 -10.36 23.70 7.34
C GLU A 152 -8.89 23.97 7.73
N GLN A 153 -8.52 23.76 8.99
CA GLN A 153 -7.15 23.96 9.47
C GLN A 153 -6.26 22.71 9.38
N TRP A 154 -6.73 21.65 8.72
CA TRP A 154 -5.97 20.40 8.63
C TRP A 154 -4.57 20.62 8.02
N LEU A 155 -4.45 21.54 7.08
CA LEU A 155 -3.18 21.85 6.41
C LEU A 155 -2.13 22.38 7.40
N ASP A 156 -2.51 23.25 8.33
CA ASP A 156 -1.60 23.85 9.31
C ASP A 156 -1.02 22.82 10.28
N TRP A 157 -1.79 21.75 10.51
CA TRP A 157 -1.40 20.66 11.42
C TRP A 157 -0.67 19.51 10.74
N LEU A 158 -0.67 19.44 9.41
CA LEU A 158 -0.19 18.28 8.67
C LEU A 158 1.26 17.93 9.02
N GLY A 159 2.16 18.90 9.08
CA GLY A 159 3.56 18.67 9.45
C GLY A 159 3.73 18.19 10.90
N MET A 160 2.90 18.69 11.82
CA MET A 160 2.91 18.24 13.22
C MET A 160 2.40 16.80 13.34
N VAL A 161 1.37 16.45 12.59
CA VAL A 161 0.80 15.11 12.53
C VAL A 161 1.80 14.13 11.92
N GLU A 162 2.51 14.52 10.85
CA GLU A 162 3.58 13.71 10.26
C GLU A 162 4.69 13.44 11.27
N PHE A 163 5.14 14.48 11.98
CA PHE A 163 6.14 14.32 13.02
C PHE A 163 5.66 13.41 14.14
N ALA A 164 4.45 13.61 14.67
CA ALA A 164 3.87 12.79 15.73
C ALA A 164 3.74 11.33 15.32
N TYR A 165 3.29 11.07 14.08
CA TYR A 165 3.22 9.73 13.51
C TYR A 165 4.60 9.09 13.46
N ASN A 166 5.59 9.78 12.89
CA ASN A 166 6.95 9.26 12.72
C ASN A 166 7.74 9.12 14.04
N ASN A 167 7.30 9.81 15.10
CA ASN A 167 7.92 9.76 16.44
C ASN A 167 7.24 8.75 17.39
N LYS A 168 6.52 7.78 16.87
CA LYS A 168 5.92 6.69 17.67
C LYS A 168 6.72 5.40 17.59
N ILE A 169 6.57 4.56 18.60
CA ILE A 169 7.01 3.16 18.54
C ILE A 169 5.98 2.39 17.72
N HIS A 170 6.42 1.81 16.61
CA HIS A 170 5.53 1.02 15.76
C HIS A 170 5.40 -0.41 16.27
N ALA A 171 4.17 -0.95 16.27
CA ALA A 171 3.88 -2.27 16.81
C ALA A 171 4.66 -3.40 16.12
N ALA A 172 4.92 -3.29 14.81
CA ALA A 172 5.64 -4.30 14.04
C ALA A 172 7.16 -4.23 14.22
N THR A 173 7.75 -3.03 14.28
CA THR A 173 9.21 -2.86 14.42
C THR A 173 9.68 -2.81 15.87
N LYS A 174 8.73 -2.61 16.82
CA LYS A 174 9.00 -2.41 18.26
C LYS A 174 10.00 -1.28 18.56
N THR A 175 10.18 -0.38 17.60
CA THR A 175 11.17 0.69 17.64
C THR A 175 10.56 2.00 17.10
N LEU A 176 11.11 3.14 17.50
CA LEU A 176 10.76 4.44 16.92
C LEU A 176 11.08 4.48 15.43
N LEU A 177 10.18 5.00 14.60
CA LEU A 177 10.35 5.04 13.16
C LEU A 177 11.56 5.88 12.74
N PHE A 178 11.78 7.03 13.39
CA PHE A 178 12.99 7.83 13.21
C PHE A 178 14.28 7.03 13.50
N LYS A 179 14.25 6.19 14.53
CA LYS A 179 15.42 5.40 14.91
C LYS A 179 15.74 4.29 13.91
N VAL A 180 14.71 3.65 13.33
CA VAL A 180 14.89 2.66 12.25
C VAL A 180 15.50 3.32 11.01
N ASN A 181 15.02 4.53 10.67
CA ASN A 181 15.44 5.21 9.45
C ASN A 181 16.78 5.93 9.59
N TYR A 182 16.99 6.67 10.69
CA TYR A 182 18.14 7.55 10.88
C TYR A 182 19.13 7.10 11.98
N GLY A 183 18.83 6.00 12.67
CA GLY A 183 19.68 5.45 13.74
C GLY A 183 19.67 6.25 15.05
N GLN A 184 18.84 7.28 15.15
CA GLN A 184 18.75 8.16 16.33
C GLN A 184 17.34 8.66 16.56
N ASP A 185 17.05 9.02 17.80
CA ASP A 185 15.79 9.63 18.18
C ASP A 185 15.79 11.11 17.77
N PRO A 186 14.67 11.66 17.28
CA PRO A 186 14.59 13.08 16.96
C PRO A 186 14.69 13.93 18.23
N ARG A 187 15.27 15.11 18.11
CA ARG A 187 15.31 16.06 19.22
C ARG A 187 13.99 16.78 19.34
N MET A 188 13.40 16.73 20.54
CA MET A 188 12.10 17.37 20.85
C MET A 188 12.25 18.81 21.32
N GLY A 189 13.50 19.30 21.54
CA GLY A 189 13.78 20.66 21.95
C GLY A 189 13.80 20.90 23.47
N PHE A 190 13.28 19.99 24.27
CA PHE A 190 13.29 20.05 25.73
C PHE A 190 14.27 19.08 26.41
N GLU A 191 15.01 18.31 25.60
CA GLU A 191 16.07 17.46 26.13
C GLU A 191 17.23 18.34 26.61
N GLY A 192 17.66 18.14 27.85
CA GLY A 192 18.85 18.79 28.39
C GLY A 192 20.07 18.56 27.50
N ARG A 193 20.98 19.56 27.42
CA ARG A 193 22.21 19.47 26.60
C ARG A 193 22.94 18.17 26.87
N ARG A 194 22.78 17.17 25.99
CA ARG A 194 23.62 15.98 26.00
C ARG A 194 25.05 16.40 25.63
N LYS A 195 25.99 16.33 26.58
CA LYS A 195 27.42 16.43 26.29
C LYS A 195 27.82 15.20 25.46
N GLY A 196 27.60 15.24 24.16
CA GLY A 196 27.97 14.17 23.25
C GLY A 196 29.42 14.32 22.81
N LYS A 197 30.31 13.43 23.28
CA LYS A 197 31.54 13.18 22.55
C LYS A 197 31.19 12.49 21.25
N TYR A 198 31.58 13.08 20.13
CA TYR A 198 31.40 12.47 18.80
C TYR A 198 32.14 11.14 18.74
N LYS A 199 31.41 10.03 18.76
CA LYS A 199 31.97 8.70 18.51
C LYS A 199 32.18 8.57 17.01
N ALA A 200 33.28 7.92 16.63
CA ALA A 200 33.67 7.73 15.23
C ALA A 200 32.51 7.21 14.35
N ALA A 201 32.41 7.70 13.13
CA ALA A 201 31.34 7.40 12.19
C ALA A 201 31.09 5.88 11.97
N GLY A 202 32.16 5.05 12.06
CA GLY A 202 32.04 3.59 11.99
C GLY A 202 31.16 2.98 13.07
N LYS A 203 31.32 3.40 14.34
CA LYS A 203 30.45 2.92 15.44
C LYS A 203 28.99 3.36 15.29
N PHE A 204 28.75 4.48 14.65
CA PHE A 204 27.38 4.93 14.34
C PHE A 204 26.74 4.03 13.27
N MET A 205 27.46 3.74 12.17
CA MET A 205 26.98 2.85 11.12
C MET A 205 26.69 1.42 11.62
N GLU A 206 27.54 0.87 12.47
CA GLU A 206 27.30 -0.44 13.12
C GLU A 206 26.02 -0.40 13.96
N LYS A 207 25.81 0.68 14.71
CA LYS A 207 24.59 0.85 15.51
C LYS A 207 23.33 0.94 14.65
N VAL A 208 23.37 1.71 13.57
CA VAL A 208 22.24 1.82 12.62
C VAL A 208 21.93 0.45 12.02
N LYS A 209 22.95 -0.26 11.53
CA LYS A 209 22.79 -1.59 10.95
C LYS A 209 22.16 -2.57 11.95
N LYS A 210 22.64 -2.59 13.20
CA LYS A 210 22.05 -3.43 14.25
C LYS A 210 20.57 -3.12 14.50
N ILE A 211 20.19 -1.84 14.56
CA ILE A 211 18.80 -1.42 14.76
C ILE A 211 17.93 -1.87 13.58
N GLN A 212 18.44 -1.77 12.35
CA GLN A 212 17.72 -2.22 11.16
C GLN A 212 17.56 -3.74 11.12
N GLU A 213 18.58 -4.50 11.52
CA GLU A 213 18.50 -5.96 11.66
C GLU A 213 17.47 -6.39 12.71
N GLU A 214 17.45 -5.73 13.87
CA GLU A 214 16.44 -5.97 14.92
C GLU A 214 15.02 -5.64 14.43
N ALA A 215 14.86 -4.54 13.71
CA ALA A 215 13.58 -4.16 13.12
C ALA A 215 13.11 -5.17 12.06
N LYS A 216 14.03 -5.66 11.20
CA LYS A 216 13.74 -6.68 10.20
C LYS A 216 13.26 -7.98 10.84
N ALA A 217 13.98 -8.46 11.86
CA ALA A 217 13.59 -9.66 12.59
C ALA A 217 12.21 -9.53 13.27
N ALA A 218 11.90 -8.33 13.82
CA ALA A 218 10.59 -8.06 14.39
C ALA A 218 9.47 -8.07 13.33
N LEU A 219 9.74 -7.52 12.15
CA LEU A 219 8.80 -7.54 11.02
C LEU A 219 8.52 -8.97 10.53
N GLU A 220 9.55 -9.80 10.40
CA GLU A 220 9.42 -11.21 10.00
C GLU A 220 8.52 -11.97 10.97
N LYS A 221 8.75 -11.80 12.28
CA LYS A 221 7.94 -12.44 13.32
C LYS A 221 6.46 -12.01 13.24
N VAL A 222 6.20 -10.71 13.12
CA VAL A 222 4.83 -10.18 13.00
C VAL A 222 4.17 -10.69 11.71
N GLN A 223 4.90 -10.78 10.61
CA GLN A 223 4.40 -11.31 9.35
C GLN A 223 3.99 -12.78 9.46
N GLU A 224 4.78 -13.60 10.16
CA GLU A 224 4.41 -15.00 10.43
C GLU A 224 3.15 -15.11 11.31
N GLU A 225 3.05 -14.28 12.35
CA GLU A 225 1.85 -14.26 13.20
C GLU A 225 0.59 -13.87 12.40
N ILE A 226 0.69 -12.83 11.56
CA ILE A 226 -0.40 -12.42 10.65
C ILE A 226 -0.78 -13.56 9.71
N LYS A 227 0.21 -14.23 9.10
CA LYS A 227 -0.01 -15.38 8.20
C LYS A 227 -0.74 -16.51 8.92
N LYS A 228 -0.29 -16.89 10.11
CA LYS A 228 -0.94 -17.92 10.94
C LYS A 228 -2.39 -17.56 11.27
N PHE A 229 -2.63 -16.31 11.68
CA PHE A 229 -3.98 -15.86 12.04
C PHE A 229 -4.91 -15.79 10.82
N ALA A 230 -4.43 -15.26 9.69
CA ALA A 230 -5.20 -15.18 8.46
C ALA A 230 -5.58 -16.57 7.94
N ASN A 231 -4.64 -17.55 7.99
CA ASN A 231 -4.85 -18.89 7.47
C ASN A 231 -5.83 -19.72 8.30
N ARG A 232 -6.03 -19.40 9.60
CA ARG A 232 -7.04 -20.10 10.43
C ARG A 232 -8.47 -19.99 9.92
N ARG A 233 -8.78 -18.95 9.13
CA ARG A 233 -10.12 -18.66 8.60
C ARG A 233 -10.21 -18.86 7.09
N ARG A 234 -9.17 -19.42 6.45
CA ARG A 234 -9.16 -19.69 5.01
C ARG A 234 -9.43 -21.16 4.76
N ARG A 235 -10.08 -21.44 3.63
CA ARG A 235 -10.21 -22.80 3.12
C ARG A 235 -8.85 -23.30 2.63
N GLU A 236 -8.67 -24.61 2.55
CA GLU A 236 -7.53 -25.21 1.87
C GLU A 236 -7.49 -24.76 0.40
N GLU A 237 -6.31 -24.76 -0.17
CA GLU A 237 -6.12 -24.37 -1.57
C GLU A 237 -6.86 -25.35 -2.47
N GLU A 238 -7.76 -24.86 -3.32
CA GLU A 238 -8.29 -25.64 -4.42
C GLU A 238 -7.18 -25.80 -5.46
N GLU A 239 -6.97 -27.04 -5.94
CA GLU A 239 -6.01 -27.31 -6.99
C GLU A 239 -6.60 -26.88 -8.34
N TYR A 240 -6.08 -25.79 -8.89
CA TYR A 240 -6.44 -25.34 -10.22
C TYR A 240 -5.46 -25.90 -11.25
N SER A 241 -5.99 -26.27 -12.44
CA SER A 241 -5.21 -26.73 -13.58
C SER A 241 -5.28 -25.72 -14.73
N ILE A 242 -4.22 -25.70 -15.56
CA ILE A 242 -4.24 -24.89 -16.79
C ILE A 242 -5.35 -25.43 -17.69
N GLY A 243 -6.24 -24.54 -18.12
CA GLY A 243 -7.38 -24.87 -18.94
C GLY A 243 -8.70 -24.96 -18.20
N ASP A 244 -8.70 -24.97 -16.87
CA ASP A 244 -9.92 -24.93 -16.08
C ASP A 244 -10.73 -23.67 -16.35
N LEU A 245 -12.06 -23.81 -16.26
CA LEU A 245 -12.99 -22.70 -16.44
C LEU A 245 -13.44 -22.17 -15.09
N VAL A 246 -13.20 -20.89 -14.84
CA VAL A 246 -13.54 -20.23 -13.59
C VAL A 246 -14.43 -19.00 -13.79
N LEU A 247 -15.26 -18.72 -12.80
CA LEU A 247 -16.07 -17.51 -12.74
C LEU A 247 -15.29 -16.41 -12.03
N LEU A 248 -15.30 -15.18 -12.53
CA LEU A 248 -14.61 -14.03 -11.94
C LEU A 248 -15.59 -13.16 -11.16
N SER A 249 -15.26 -12.86 -9.90
CA SER A 249 -16.05 -11.98 -9.03
C SER A 249 -16.13 -10.56 -9.61
N THR A 250 -17.33 -9.99 -9.62
CA THR A 250 -17.59 -8.62 -10.10
C THR A 250 -17.38 -7.57 -9.03
N LYS A 251 -17.03 -7.93 -7.80
CA LYS A 251 -16.98 -7.04 -6.64
C LYS A 251 -16.12 -5.79 -6.86
N ASP A 252 -15.04 -5.91 -7.64
CA ASP A 252 -14.11 -4.82 -7.96
C ASP A 252 -14.17 -4.37 -9.44
N LEU A 253 -15.18 -4.82 -10.20
CA LEU A 253 -15.36 -4.48 -11.61
C LEU A 253 -16.29 -3.26 -11.82
N LYS A 254 -16.21 -2.27 -10.94
CA LYS A 254 -17.16 -1.12 -10.88
C LYS A 254 -17.28 -0.31 -12.16
N TRP A 255 -16.28 -0.30 -13.00
CA TRP A 255 -16.17 0.60 -14.16
C TRP A 255 -16.66 0.03 -15.49
N GLN A 256 -16.88 -1.27 -15.60
CA GLN A 256 -17.14 -1.91 -16.90
C GLN A 256 -18.63 -2.03 -17.29
N MET A 257 -19.53 -1.78 -16.37
CA MET A 257 -20.95 -1.93 -16.67
C MET A 257 -21.64 -0.56 -16.69
N LYS A 258 -21.45 0.18 -17.78
CA LYS A 258 -22.10 1.48 -18.05
C LYS A 258 -23.63 1.44 -17.95
N GLU A 259 -24.25 0.28 -18.02
CA GLU A 259 -25.72 0.08 -17.97
C GLU A 259 -26.26 -0.26 -16.58
N ARG A 260 -25.43 -0.23 -15.52
CA ARG A 260 -25.88 -0.56 -14.17
C ARG A 260 -26.75 0.52 -13.57
N ARG A 261 -28.04 0.25 -13.44
CA ARG A 261 -28.97 1.07 -12.65
C ARG A 261 -28.86 0.80 -11.14
N SER A 262 -28.40 -0.39 -10.71
CA SER A 262 -28.23 -0.76 -9.30
C SER A 262 -27.13 -1.84 -9.12
N GLU A 263 -26.16 -1.60 -8.24
CA GLU A 263 -25.12 -2.59 -7.89
C GLU A 263 -25.72 -3.81 -7.19
N LYS A 264 -26.79 -3.63 -6.41
CA LYS A 264 -27.45 -4.71 -5.64
C LYS A 264 -28.12 -5.77 -6.52
N LEU A 265 -28.46 -5.44 -7.76
CA LEU A 265 -29.15 -6.33 -8.70
C LEU A 265 -28.22 -6.86 -9.79
N THR A 266 -26.92 -6.72 -9.63
CA THR A 266 -25.92 -7.15 -10.62
C THR A 266 -25.42 -8.56 -10.33
N LYS A 267 -25.00 -9.30 -11.37
CA LYS A 267 -24.33 -10.60 -11.24
C LYS A 267 -23.11 -10.48 -10.31
N CYS A 268 -22.99 -11.38 -9.36
CA CYS A 268 -21.82 -11.43 -8.46
C CYS A 268 -20.58 -11.97 -9.16
N PHE A 269 -20.76 -12.80 -10.19
CA PHE A 269 -19.71 -13.42 -10.97
C PHE A 269 -19.96 -13.31 -12.46
N VAL A 270 -18.88 -13.20 -13.25
CA VAL A 270 -18.90 -13.16 -14.73
C VAL A 270 -17.95 -14.20 -15.32
N GLY A 271 -18.12 -14.54 -16.57
CA GLY A 271 -17.35 -15.59 -17.27
C GLY A 271 -18.24 -16.81 -17.44
N SER A 272 -17.73 -17.99 -17.77
CA SER A 272 -16.48 -18.65 -17.38
C SER A 272 -15.26 -18.20 -18.23
N TYR A 273 -14.12 -18.08 -17.57
CA TYR A 273 -12.84 -17.75 -18.22
C TYR A 273 -11.85 -18.89 -17.99
N LYS A 274 -11.04 -19.17 -19.01
CA LYS A 274 -10.06 -20.25 -18.98
C LYS A 274 -8.80 -19.79 -18.24
N ILE A 275 -8.25 -20.64 -17.39
CA ILE A 275 -6.94 -20.43 -16.78
C ILE A 275 -5.86 -20.65 -17.83
N LYS A 276 -5.11 -19.61 -18.14
CA LYS A 276 -4.01 -19.61 -19.10
C LYS A 276 -2.70 -20.07 -18.46
N ARG A 277 -2.45 -19.65 -17.23
CA ARG A 277 -1.21 -19.95 -16.51
C ARG A 277 -1.42 -19.82 -15.01
N ILE A 278 -0.79 -20.70 -14.24
CA ILE A 278 -0.66 -20.61 -12.79
C ILE A 278 0.62 -19.84 -12.50
N VAL A 279 0.50 -18.67 -11.86
CA VAL A 279 1.63 -17.78 -11.55
C VAL A 279 2.22 -18.12 -10.18
N LEU A 280 1.35 -18.32 -9.19
CA LEU A 280 1.66 -18.78 -7.82
C LEU A 280 0.52 -19.69 -7.36
N SER A 281 0.68 -20.40 -6.25
CA SER A 281 -0.36 -21.27 -5.70
C SER A 281 -1.73 -20.58 -5.52
N ASN A 282 -1.72 -19.28 -5.24
CA ASN A 282 -2.92 -18.46 -5.03
C ASN A 282 -3.14 -17.39 -6.11
N VAL A 283 -2.40 -17.42 -7.23
CA VAL A 283 -2.47 -16.39 -8.29
C VAL A 283 -2.49 -17.07 -9.66
N ILE A 284 -3.52 -16.79 -10.44
CA ILE A 284 -3.75 -17.35 -11.78
C ILE A 284 -3.88 -16.26 -12.84
N GLU A 285 -3.46 -16.54 -14.04
CA GLU A 285 -3.66 -15.72 -15.24
C GLU A 285 -4.85 -16.25 -16.03
N LEU A 286 -5.86 -15.41 -16.25
CA LEU A 286 -7.08 -15.75 -16.98
C LEU A 286 -7.00 -15.29 -18.44
N GLU A 287 -7.62 -16.03 -19.31
CA GLU A 287 -7.85 -15.63 -20.70
C GLU A 287 -9.09 -14.73 -20.77
N LEU A 288 -8.86 -13.41 -20.66
CA LEU A 288 -9.93 -12.42 -20.64
C LEU A 288 -10.18 -11.85 -22.03
N PRO A 289 -11.47 -11.61 -22.41
CA PRO A 289 -11.79 -10.95 -23.65
C PRO A 289 -11.35 -9.47 -23.62
N LYS A 290 -11.02 -8.89 -24.78
CA LYS A 290 -10.56 -7.49 -24.93
C LYS A 290 -11.55 -6.44 -24.36
N SER A 291 -12.81 -6.81 -24.20
CA SER A 291 -13.84 -5.96 -23.59
C SER A 291 -13.64 -5.76 -22.07
N ILE A 292 -12.90 -6.65 -21.41
CA ILE A 292 -12.62 -6.59 -19.98
C ILE A 292 -11.23 -5.95 -19.77
N LYS A 293 -11.22 -4.72 -19.27
CA LYS A 293 -10.00 -3.92 -19.07
C LYS A 293 -9.45 -4.08 -17.66
N ILE A 294 -9.27 -5.29 -17.16
CA ILE A 294 -8.57 -5.57 -15.90
C ILE A 294 -7.28 -6.32 -16.17
N HIS A 295 -6.40 -6.35 -15.19
CA HIS A 295 -5.19 -7.16 -15.27
C HIS A 295 -5.59 -8.64 -15.32
N PRO A 296 -5.08 -9.44 -16.27
CA PRO A 296 -5.48 -10.84 -16.43
C PRO A 296 -5.00 -11.74 -15.28
N VAL A 297 -4.02 -11.29 -14.49
CA VAL A 297 -3.50 -12.02 -13.33
C VAL A 297 -4.32 -11.63 -12.10
N VAL A 298 -5.01 -12.61 -11.51
CA VAL A 298 -5.93 -12.45 -10.39
C VAL A 298 -5.63 -13.44 -9.27
N ASN A 299 -5.98 -13.07 -8.04
CA ASN A 299 -5.89 -13.99 -6.91
C ASN A 299 -7.05 -15.01 -6.96
N VAL A 300 -6.80 -16.24 -6.57
CA VAL A 300 -7.81 -17.33 -6.56
C VAL A 300 -9.02 -17.02 -5.66
N SER A 301 -8.90 -16.12 -4.69
CA SER A 301 -10.05 -15.67 -3.89
C SER A 301 -11.08 -14.84 -4.68
N ARG A 302 -10.80 -14.53 -5.94
CA ARG A 302 -11.69 -13.79 -6.85
C ARG A 302 -12.39 -14.65 -7.89
N VAL A 303 -12.15 -15.95 -7.85
CA VAL A 303 -12.73 -16.94 -8.78
C VAL A 303 -13.52 -18.01 -8.04
#